data_f75ec93d58df0f63b1980f28ec0f1c62
#
_entry.id   f75ec93d58df0f63b1980f28ec0f1c62
#
_cell.length_a   1.000
_cell.length_b   1.000
_cell.length_c   1.000
_cell.angle_alpha   90.00
_cell.angle_beta   90.00
_cell.angle_gamma   90.00
#
_symmetry.space_group_name_H-M   'P 1'
#
loop_
_entity.id
_entity.type
_entity.pdbx_description
1 polymer ?
#
loop_
_entity_poly.entity_id
_entity_poly.type
_entity_poly.pdbx_seq_one_letter_code
_entity_poly.pdbx_strand_id
1 'polypeptide(L)'
;MNQYYADFHIHVGISESGHWVKIPTSRRLTVRTILETALRRKGIEIVGIVDALSPWVQEDIQRLVNEGGLVLQSGGGYLYHNGVSLILGAEIETCEEGGGMCHSLSYLPDLDSMRDFSREMSGYIRNIGLSSQNAHLPFRRLVEIAAAHEALFVPAHAFTPHKSLFGSCTDSLAAVLPTALRSSIAAVELGLSADTAMADRISELWDFEYLTNSDAHSPDKIGREYNRVMLESPSFTECALAFRRRQDRCIVENYGMDPRLGKYHNNCCDHCGLVYNGGDTAGICPECGGAKMVKGVSERIGELADLPPGTHPSTRPAYHYHVPLPMLPGLGGKTLEKLVNELGTEMQLIHQVPLTEIQRVAGTRAARAFSAVRNGSATVQSGGGGIYGRILLD
;
A
#
# COMPACT_ATOMS: atom_id res chain seq x y z
N MET A 1 -5.26 17.28 -18.08
CA MET A 1 -4.98 16.31 -16.99
C MET A 1 -5.22 14.90 -17.48
N ASN A 2 -4.40 13.94 -17.06
CA ASN A 2 -4.48 12.53 -17.42
C ASN A 2 -4.73 11.70 -16.16
N GLN A 3 -5.22 10.47 -16.35
CA GLN A 3 -5.40 9.54 -15.25
C GLN A 3 -4.33 8.45 -15.33
N TYR A 4 -3.74 8.13 -14.16
CA TYR A 4 -2.65 7.16 -14.04
C TYR A 4 -3.00 6.11 -12.99
N TYR A 5 -2.59 4.86 -13.19
CA TYR A 5 -2.60 3.82 -12.18
C TYR A 5 -1.34 3.92 -11.33
N ALA A 6 -1.51 4.02 -10.00
CA ALA A 6 -0.43 4.27 -9.06
C ALA A 6 -0.43 3.28 -7.89
N ASP A 7 0.73 2.75 -7.56
CA ASP A 7 0.99 1.91 -6.38
C ASP A 7 2.19 2.51 -5.63
N PHE A 8 1.91 3.17 -4.52
CA PHE A 8 2.92 3.96 -3.80
C PHE A 8 3.68 3.17 -2.73
N HIS A 9 3.40 1.87 -2.51
CA HIS A 9 4.01 1.09 -1.44
C HIS A 9 4.56 -0.25 -1.94
N ILE A 10 5.81 -0.22 -2.43
CA ILE A 10 6.51 -1.40 -2.97
C ILE A 10 7.87 -1.52 -2.31
N HIS A 11 8.18 -2.70 -1.76
CA HIS A 11 9.45 -2.98 -1.11
C HIS A 11 10.51 -3.53 -2.06
N VAL A 12 11.77 -3.15 -1.79
CA VAL A 12 12.97 -3.75 -2.39
C VAL A 12 13.46 -4.89 -1.49
N GLY A 13 13.63 -6.08 -2.03
CA GLY A 13 14.13 -7.23 -1.29
C GLY A 13 15.65 -7.21 -1.15
N ILE A 14 16.32 -6.94 -2.24
CA ILE A 14 17.77 -6.96 -2.36
C ILE A 14 18.24 -5.88 -3.34
N SER A 15 19.40 -5.27 -3.08
CA SER A 15 20.06 -4.38 -4.04
C SER A 15 20.69 -5.17 -5.17
N GLU A 16 21.00 -4.52 -6.30
CA GLU A 16 21.72 -5.15 -7.42
C GLU A 16 23.14 -5.57 -7.03
N SER A 17 23.73 -4.95 -5.99
CA SER A 17 25.01 -5.34 -5.40
C SER A 17 24.92 -6.53 -4.42
N GLY A 18 23.71 -7.05 -4.18
CA GLY A 18 23.49 -8.26 -3.37
C GLY A 18 23.26 -8.01 -1.87
N HIS A 19 23.10 -6.76 -1.43
CA HIS A 19 22.78 -6.44 -0.05
C HIS A 19 21.29 -6.59 0.22
N TRP A 20 20.94 -7.24 1.33
CA TRP A 20 19.56 -7.28 1.81
C TRP A 20 19.05 -5.88 2.17
N VAL A 21 17.82 -5.57 1.74
CA VAL A 21 17.11 -4.32 2.07
C VAL A 21 15.91 -4.62 2.95
N LYS A 22 15.02 -5.53 2.53
CA LYS A 22 13.87 -5.98 3.34
C LYS A 22 13.88 -7.50 3.44
N ILE A 23 14.20 -8.05 4.60
CA ILE A 23 14.42 -9.50 4.82
C ILE A 23 13.23 -10.37 4.41
N PRO A 24 11.95 -10.09 4.78
CA PRO A 24 10.81 -10.94 4.42
C PRO A 24 10.34 -10.76 2.96
N THR A 25 11.14 -10.10 2.12
CA THR A 25 10.80 -9.77 0.73
C THR A 25 11.54 -10.67 -0.25
N SER A 26 10.94 -10.92 -1.41
CA SER A 26 11.54 -11.72 -2.48
C SER A 26 12.85 -11.11 -2.97
N ARG A 27 13.90 -11.93 -3.11
CA ARG A 27 15.17 -11.54 -3.76
C ARG A 27 15.00 -11.09 -5.21
N ARG A 28 13.88 -11.38 -5.85
CA ARG A 28 13.59 -10.91 -7.21
C ARG A 28 13.14 -9.46 -7.27
N LEU A 29 12.85 -8.81 -6.12
CA LEU A 29 12.51 -7.39 -6.07
C LEU A 29 13.78 -6.55 -5.88
N THR A 30 14.39 -6.17 -7.01
CA THR A 30 15.35 -5.07 -7.13
C THR A 30 14.65 -3.84 -7.70
N VAL A 31 15.26 -2.66 -7.60
CA VAL A 31 14.71 -1.42 -8.19
C VAL A 31 14.35 -1.63 -9.68
N ARG A 32 15.27 -2.18 -10.46
CA ARG A 32 15.08 -2.48 -11.89
C ARG A 32 13.90 -3.43 -12.13
N THR A 33 13.86 -4.54 -11.39
CA THR A 33 12.80 -5.55 -11.56
C THR A 33 11.42 -5.00 -11.20
N ILE A 34 11.31 -4.12 -10.20
CA ILE A 34 10.06 -3.42 -9.85
C ILE A 34 9.59 -2.59 -11.05
N LEU A 35 10.47 -1.74 -11.59
CA LEU A 35 10.16 -0.85 -12.72
C LEU A 35 9.79 -1.63 -13.98
N GLU A 36 10.53 -2.68 -14.34
CA GLU A 36 10.21 -3.55 -15.46
C GLU A 36 8.89 -4.31 -15.28
N THR A 37 8.62 -4.80 -14.07
CA THR A 37 7.37 -5.49 -13.77
C THR A 37 6.19 -4.53 -13.87
N ALA A 38 6.30 -3.32 -13.32
CA ALA A 38 5.29 -2.29 -13.44
C ALA A 38 5.00 -1.94 -14.91
N LEU A 39 6.06 -1.70 -15.69
CA LEU A 39 5.94 -1.29 -17.10
C LEU A 39 5.37 -2.40 -17.99
N ARG A 40 5.96 -3.60 -17.93
CA ARG A 40 5.71 -4.64 -18.94
C ARG A 40 4.60 -5.61 -18.59
N ARG A 41 4.36 -5.82 -17.29
CA ARG A 41 3.39 -6.82 -16.82
C ARG A 41 2.19 -6.20 -16.14
N LYS A 42 2.40 -5.29 -15.21
CA LYS A 42 1.32 -4.75 -14.38
C LYS A 42 0.53 -3.64 -15.06
N GLY A 43 1.19 -2.73 -15.76
CA GLY A 43 0.58 -1.52 -16.31
C GLY A 43 0.35 -0.45 -15.23
N ILE A 44 1.15 -0.49 -14.15
CA ILE A 44 1.20 0.56 -13.13
C ILE A 44 2.16 1.65 -13.65
N GLU A 45 1.66 2.88 -13.72
CA GLU A 45 2.37 4.01 -14.34
C GLU A 45 3.13 4.86 -13.32
N ILE A 46 2.75 4.79 -12.04
CA ILE A 46 3.46 5.46 -10.94
C ILE A 46 3.73 4.42 -9.85
N VAL A 47 4.98 4.26 -9.48
CA VAL A 47 5.41 3.35 -8.41
C VAL A 47 6.14 4.12 -7.31
N GLY A 48 5.78 3.88 -6.06
CA GLY A 48 6.52 4.32 -4.89
C GLY A 48 7.39 3.19 -4.36
N ILE A 49 8.71 3.35 -4.37
CA ILE A 49 9.63 2.44 -3.68
C ILE A 49 9.90 2.99 -2.29
N VAL A 50 9.50 2.26 -1.24
CA VAL A 50 9.52 2.75 0.14
C VAL A 50 10.77 2.36 0.93
N ASP A 51 11.84 1.97 0.23
CA ASP A 51 13.12 1.57 0.82
C ASP A 51 14.28 2.47 0.36
N ALA A 52 13.98 3.62 -0.27
CA ALA A 52 14.98 4.54 -0.78
C ALA A 52 15.80 5.26 0.32
N LEU A 53 15.43 5.06 1.61
CA LEU A 53 16.26 5.46 2.75
C LEU A 53 17.60 4.70 2.76
N SER A 54 17.61 3.44 2.28
CA SER A 54 18.79 2.59 2.24
C SER A 54 19.82 3.12 1.23
N PRO A 55 21.10 3.30 1.63
CA PRO A 55 22.17 3.69 0.71
C PRO A 55 22.31 2.74 -0.49
N TRP A 56 22.07 1.44 -0.29
CA TRP A 56 22.14 0.45 -1.36
C TRP A 56 21.08 0.65 -2.45
N VAL A 57 19.86 1.07 -2.05
CA VAL A 57 18.79 1.41 -2.99
C VAL A 57 19.10 2.72 -3.71
N GLN A 58 19.66 3.70 -3.00
CA GLN A 58 20.12 4.96 -3.61
C GLN A 58 21.21 4.73 -4.66
N GLU A 59 22.15 3.81 -4.39
CA GLU A 59 23.17 3.42 -5.36
C GLU A 59 22.59 2.76 -6.61
N ASP A 60 21.61 1.87 -6.45
CA ASP A 60 20.92 1.23 -7.58
C ASP A 60 20.16 2.26 -8.43
N ILE A 61 19.45 3.20 -7.80
CA ILE A 61 18.76 4.30 -8.50
C ILE A 61 19.78 5.19 -9.23
N GLN A 62 20.88 5.58 -8.57
CA GLN A 62 21.93 6.40 -9.18
C GLN A 62 22.56 5.70 -10.39
N ARG A 63 22.75 4.37 -10.31
CA ARG A 63 23.24 3.57 -11.44
C ARG A 63 22.28 3.64 -12.62
N LEU A 64 20.97 3.45 -12.38
CA LEU A 64 19.96 3.57 -13.42
C LEU A 64 19.91 4.96 -14.05
N VAL A 65 20.13 6.02 -13.26
CA VAL A 65 20.25 7.39 -13.77
C VAL A 65 21.49 7.53 -14.67
N ASN A 66 22.63 7.02 -14.23
CA ASN A 66 23.88 7.08 -14.99
C ASN A 66 23.82 6.29 -16.29
N GLU A 67 23.06 5.18 -16.32
CA GLU A 67 22.79 4.37 -17.51
C GLU A 67 21.76 5.03 -18.46
N GLY A 68 21.11 6.13 -18.06
CA GLY A 68 20.06 6.78 -18.84
C GLY A 68 18.71 6.04 -18.79
N GLY A 69 18.58 5.04 -17.92
CA GLY A 69 17.32 4.31 -17.70
C GLY A 69 16.31 5.08 -16.88
N LEU A 70 16.77 5.93 -15.97
CA LEU A 70 15.95 6.85 -15.18
C LEU A 70 16.32 8.30 -15.49
N VAL A 71 15.31 9.15 -15.68
CA VAL A 71 15.46 10.58 -15.95
C VAL A 71 14.69 11.36 -14.90
N LEU A 72 15.37 12.26 -14.17
CA LEU A 72 14.74 13.15 -13.20
C LEU A 72 13.73 14.07 -13.90
N GLN A 73 12.50 14.14 -13.40
CA GLN A 73 11.46 15.02 -13.91
C GLN A 73 11.53 16.41 -13.28
N SER A 74 11.09 17.44 -13.98
CA SER A 74 11.09 18.83 -13.49
C SER A 74 10.26 19.02 -12.21
N GLY A 75 9.20 18.20 -12.03
CA GLY A 75 8.38 18.16 -10.82
C GLY A 75 8.82 17.13 -9.78
N GLY A 76 10.05 16.61 -9.87
CA GLY A 76 10.55 15.51 -9.02
C GLY A 76 9.99 14.14 -9.43
N GLY A 77 10.57 13.08 -8.84
CA GLY A 77 10.39 11.72 -9.32
C GLY A 77 11.19 11.43 -10.58
N TYR A 78 11.34 10.16 -10.93
CA TYR A 78 12.18 9.70 -12.04
C TYR A 78 11.35 8.95 -13.07
N LEU A 79 11.48 9.31 -14.34
CA LEU A 79 10.79 8.60 -15.42
C LEU A 79 11.67 7.47 -15.96
N TYR A 80 11.14 6.24 -15.93
CA TYR A 80 11.77 5.04 -16.44
C TYR A 80 11.25 4.72 -17.84
N HIS A 81 12.13 4.75 -18.85
CA HIS A 81 11.82 4.43 -20.25
C HIS A 81 10.52 5.05 -20.78
N ASN A 82 10.20 6.27 -20.37
CA ASN A 82 9.00 7.02 -20.74
C ASN A 82 7.66 6.32 -20.42
N GLY A 83 7.64 5.36 -19.50
CA GLY A 83 6.44 4.59 -19.23
C GLY A 83 6.05 4.44 -17.75
N VAL A 84 7.02 4.52 -16.82
CA VAL A 84 6.76 4.40 -15.38
C VAL A 84 7.47 5.52 -14.64
N SER A 85 6.75 6.20 -13.77
CA SER A 85 7.33 7.17 -12.84
C SER A 85 7.67 6.52 -11.51
N LEU A 86 8.91 6.71 -11.05
CA LEU A 86 9.40 6.29 -9.76
C LEU A 86 9.35 7.45 -8.78
N ILE A 87 8.63 7.29 -7.68
CA ILE A 87 8.62 8.18 -6.52
C ILE A 87 9.44 7.54 -5.40
N LEU A 88 10.38 8.31 -4.85
CA LEU A 88 11.26 7.81 -3.78
C LEU A 88 10.57 7.93 -2.44
N GLY A 89 10.46 6.81 -1.73
CA GLY A 89 9.85 6.73 -0.42
C GLY A 89 10.74 6.02 0.60
N ALA A 90 10.40 6.23 1.87
CA ALA A 90 11.00 5.55 3.02
C ALA A 90 9.91 5.06 3.96
N GLU A 91 9.86 3.76 4.25
CA GLU A 91 9.05 3.22 5.36
C GLU A 91 9.88 3.20 6.64
N ILE A 92 9.40 3.88 7.67
CA ILE A 92 10.08 4.02 8.95
C ILE A 92 9.13 3.58 10.07
N GLU A 93 9.66 2.77 11.00
CA GLU A 93 8.95 2.39 12.23
C GLU A 93 9.22 3.40 13.34
N THR A 94 8.16 3.84 14.01
CA THR A 94 8.21 4.65 15.23
C THR A 94 7.66 3.87 16.41
N CYS A 95 7.99 4.29 17.63
CA CYS A 95 7.56 3.65 18.87
C CYS A 95 7.12 4.72 19.87
N GLU A 96 5.88 4.61 20.33
CA GLU A 96 5.36 5.48 21.39
C GLU A 96 5.88 5.06 22.78
N GLU A 97 5.87 5.98 23.75
CA GLU A 97 6.28 5.69 25.12
C GLU A 97 5.49 4.53 25.76
N GLY A 98 4.23 4.35 25.36
CA GLY A 98 3.36 3.23 25.73
C GLY A 98 3.69 1.90 25.04
N GLY A 99 4.73 1.85 24.18
CA GLY A 99 5.17 0.66 23.48
C GLY A 99 4.43 0.36 22.16
N GLY A 100 3.46 1.18 21.75
CA GLY A 100 2.80 1.07 20.44
C GLY A 100 3.77 1.41 19.31
N MET A 101 3.78 0.60 18.25
CA MET A 101 4.63 0.81 17.07
C MET A 101 3.79 1.11 15.86
N CYS A 102 4.24 2.04 14.99
CA CYS A 102 3.62 2.25 13.69
C CYS A 102 4.64 2.49 12.58
N HIS A 103 4.26 2.07 11.38
CA HIS A 103 4.97 2.40 10.16
C HIS A 103 4.39 3.68 9.54
N SER A 104 5.27 4.45 8.95
CA SER A 104 4.90 5.64 8.17
C SER A 104 5.78 5.75 6.94
N LEU A 105 5.19 6.27 5.86
CA LEU A 105 5.86 6.50 4.60
C LEU A 105 6.22 7.99 4.49
N SER A 106 7.42 8.27 4.03
CA SER A 106 7.90 9.62 3.72
C SER A 106 8.41 9.64 2.29
N TYR A 107 7.75 10.38 1.40
CA TYR A 107 8.17 10.48 0.00
C TYR A 107 8.91 11.79 -0.25
N LEU A 108 9.96 11.73 -1.06
CA LEU A 108 10.81 12.87 -1.40
C LEU A 108 11.00 12.99 -2.92
N PRO A 109 11.28 14.22 -3.43
CA PRO A 109 11.24 14.49 -4.86
C PRO A 109 12.41 13.88 -5.65
N ASP A 110 13.57 13.72 -5.03
CA ASP A 110 14.79 13.28 -5.71
C ASP A 110 15.79 12.60 -4.80
N LEU A 111 16.88 12.10 -5.38
CA LEU A 111 17.94 11.41 -4.64
C LEU A 111 18.69 12.31 -3.66
N ASP A 112 18.86 13.58 -3.97
CA ASP A 112 19.62 14.47 -3.09
C ASP A 112 18.80 14.75 -1.82
N SER A 113 17.51 15.07 -1.96
CA SER A 113 16.57 15.20 -0.85
C SER A 113 16.48 13.91 -0.03
N MET A 114 16.42 12.74 -0.70
CA MET A 114 16.38 11.44 -0.02
C MET A 114 17.70 11.14 0.74
N ARG A 115 18.85 11.51 0.19
CA ARG A 115 20.14 11.36 0.87
C ARG A 115 20.25 12.24 2.11
N ASP A 116 19.76 13.48 2.04
CA ASP A 116 19.74 14.39 3.18
C ASP A 116 18.83 13.88 4.29
N PHE A 117 17.64 13.40 3.92
CA PHE A 117 16.71 12.75 4.86
C PHE A 117 17.33 11.47 5.46
N SER A 118 17.97 10.62 4.64
CA SER A 118 18.66 9.41 5.10
C SER A 118 19.80 9.73 6.08
N ARG A 119 20.54 10.81 5.83
CA ARG A 119 21.63 11.27 6.72
C ARG A 119 21.07 11.68 8.08
N GLU A 120 19.97 12.42 8.15
CA GLU A 120 19.35 12.76 9.42
C GLU A 120 18.82 11.50 10.13
N MET A 121 18.10 10.64 9.40
CA MET A 121 17.53 9.42 9.98
C MET A 121 18.60 8.42 10.46
N SER A 122 19.83 8.44 9.91
CA SER A 122 20.94 7.61 10.38
C SER A 122 21.36 7.92 11.81
N GLY A 123 20.99 9.09 12.34
CA GLY A 123 21.17 9.43 13.77
C GLY A 123 20.21 8.68 14.71
N TYR A 124 19.12 8.13 14.19
CA TYR A 124 18.07 7.45 14.94
C TYR A 124 17.97 5.95 14.61
N ILE A 125 18.27 5.58 13.37
CA ILE A 125 18.16 4.19 12.88
C ILE A 125 19.53 3.51 12.94
N ARG A 126 19.62 2.42 13.69
CA ARG A 126 20.88 1.70 13.89
C ARG A 126 21.44 1.10 12.60
N ASN A 127 20.59 0.56 11.73
CA ASN A 127 21.00 -0.02 10.46
C ASN A 127 20.18 0.59 9.31
N ILE A 128 20.65 1.72 8.81
CA ILE A 128 20.00 2.48 7.73
C ILE A 128 19.96 1.70 6.40
N GLY A 129 20.77 0.66 6.25
CA GLY A 129 20.77 -0.21 5.07
C GLY A 129 19.57 -1.14 4.98
N LEU A 130 18.86 -1.37 6.09
CA LEU A 130 17.66 -2.20 6.14
C LEU A 130 16.41 -1.34 6.21
N SER A 131 15.37 -1.77 5.51
CA SER A 131 14.06 -1.13 5.47
C SER A 131 13.26 -1.30 6.76
N SER A 132 12.34 -0.37 6.99
CA SER A 132 11.32 -0.41 8.07
C SER A 132 11.92 -0.63 9.46
N GLN A 133 13.08 -0.04 9.67
CA GLN A 133 13.76 -0.12 10.97
C GLN A 133 13.12 0.84 11.96
N ASN A 134 13.13 0.45 13.24
CA ASN A 134 12.67 1.30 14.32
C ASN A 134 13.64 2.47 14.51
N ALA A 135 13.11 3.69 14.42
CA ALA A 135 13.86 4.92 14.62
C ALA A 135 13.97 5.30 16.12
N HIS A 136 13.33 4.55 17.02
CA HIS A 136 13.27 4.86 18.45
C HIS A 136 12.78 6.28 18.76
N LEU A 137 11.86 6.78 17.92
CA LEU A 137 11.21 8.08 18.01
C LEU A 137 9.71 7.88 18.13
N PRO A 138 8.99 8.79 18.82
CA PRO A 138 7.54 8.85 18.74
C PRO A 138 7.07 9.33 17.36
N PHE A 139 5.85 8.95 16.97
CA PHE A 139 5.21 9.31 15.69
C PHE A 139 5.30 10.82 15.40
N ARG A 140 4.96 11.65 16.39
CA ARG A 140 5.04 13.10 16.30
C ARG A 140 6.43 13.57 15.82
N ARG A 141 7.50 13.02 16.40
CA ARG A 141 8.85 13.46 16.08
C ARG A 141 9.23 13.12 14.63
N LEU A 142 8.81 11.96 14.13
CA LEU A 142 9.00 11.61 12.72
C LEU A 142 8.22 12.55 11.80
N VAL A 143 6.98 12.93 12.15
CA VAL A 143 6.21 13.96 11.39
C VAL A 143 6.96 15.29 11.34
N GLU A 144 7.53 15.76 12.46
CA GLU A 144 8.31 17.00 12.51
C GLU A 144 9.55 16.94 11.59
N ILE A 145 10.29 15.82 11.62
CA ILE A 145 11.46 15.62 10.75
C ILE A 145 11.02 15.56 9.28
N ALA A 146 10.02 14.78 8.94
CA ALA A 146 9.50 14.69 7.59
C ALA A 146 9.02 16.04 7.04
N ALA A 147 8.34 16.84 7.88
CA ALA A 147 7.91 18.20 7.52
C ALA A 147 9.09 19.16 7.27
N ALA A 148 10.17 19.05 8.05
CA ALA A 148 11.39 19.86 7.85
C ALA A 148 12.10 19.54 6.52
N HIS A 149 11.95 18.31 6.02
CA HIS A 149 12.44 17.87 4.71
C HIS A 149 11.41 18.01 3.58
N GLU A 150 10.27 18.67 3.83
CA GLU A 150 9.17 18.82 2.88
C GLU A 150 8.66 17.49 2.30
N ALA A 151 8.82 16.38 3.05
CA ALA A 151 8.37 15.07 2.64
C ALA A 151 6.84 14.96 2.63
N LEU A 152 6.28 14.18 1.71
CA LEU A 152 4.89 13.74 1.78
C LEU A 152 4.77 12.62 2.80
N PHE A 153 4.23 12.93 3.96
CA PHE A 153 4.11 11.99 5.06
C PHE A 153 2.76 11.26 5.03
N VAL A 154 2.78 9.94 5.12
CA VAL A 154 1.60 9.06 5.05
C VAL A 154 1.71 7.98 6.13
N PRO A 155 0.81 7.90 7.13
CA PRO A 155 0.70 6.72 7.99
C PRO A 155 0.40 5.48 7.15
N ALA A 156 1.24 4.44 7.26
CA ALA A 156 1.14 3.23 6.48
C ALA A 156 0.11 2.25 7.08
N HIS A 157 -0.66 1.57 6.23
CA HIS A 157 -1.64 0.52 6.61
C HIS A 157 -2.26 0.77 7.99
N ALA A 158 -2.92 1.94 8.13
CA ALA A 158 -3.21 2.63 9.37
C ALA A 158 -3.96 1.83 10.45
N PHE A 159 -4.62 0.72 10.09
CA PHE A 159 -5.49 -0.07 10.97
C PHE A 159 -4.99 -1.48 11.27
N THR A 160 -3.88 -1.93 10.67
CA THR A 160 -3.40 -3.30 10.93
C THR A 160 -3.06 -3.50 12.42
N PRO A 161 -3.31 -4.70 12.99
CA PRO A 161 -3.09 -4.95 14.43
C PRO A 161 -1.65 -4.74 14.88
N HIS A 162 -0.71 -4.79 13.95
CA HIS A 162 0.71 -4.67 14.21
C HIS A 162 1.29 -3.49 13.46
N LYS A 163 2.12 -2.68 14.12
CA LYS A 163 2.91 -1.61 13.52
C LYS A 163 2.10 -0.60 12.71
N SER A 164 0.97 -0.18 13.24
CA SER A 164 0.13 0.82 12.60
C SER A 164 -0.38 1.87 13.57
N LEU A 165 -0.74 3.04 13.05
CA LEU A 165 -1.15 4.17 13.87
C LEU A 165 -2.36 3.84 14.74
N PHE A 166 -3.49 3.43 14.14
CA PHE A 166 -4.73 3.14 14.86
C PHE A 166 -4.84 1.70 15.34
N GLY A 167 -4.07 0.78 14.77
CA GLY A 167 -4.10 -0.63 15.20
C GLY A 167 -3.31 -0.90 16.47
N SER A 168 -2.24 -0.13 16.74
CA SER A 168 -1.33 -0.42 17.87
C SER A 168 -0.79 0.78 18.64
N CYS A 169 -0.89 2.02 18.11
CA CYS A 169 -0.29 3.18 18.77
C CYS A 169 -1.29 4.07 19.49
N THR A 170 -2.45 4.35 18.89
CA THR A 170 -3.35 5.37 19.44
C THR A 170 -4.82 5.10 19.10
N ASP A 171 -5.71 5.67 19.91
CA ASP A 171 -7.16 5.69 19.64
C ASP A 171 -7.59 6.93 18.85
N SER A 172 -6.75 7.95 18.76
CA SER A 172 -7.03 9.14 17.95
C SER A 172 -5.73 9.82 17.51
N LEU A 173 -5.77 10.45 16.34
CA LEU A 173 -4.65 11.23 15.84
C LEU A 173 -4.32 12.40 16.78
N ALA A 174 -5.35 13.02 17.37
CA ALA A 174 -5.19 14.14 18.31
C ALA A 174 -4.40 13.76 19.58
N ALA A 175 -4.38 12.48 19.98
CA ALA A 175 -3.63 12.03 21.14
C ALA A 175 -2.11 12.00 20.92
N VAL A 176 -1.67 11.79 19.67
CA VAL A 176 -0.25 11.65 19.32
C VAL A 176 0.30 12.81 18.48
N LEU A 177 -0.57 13.64 17.89
CA LEU A 177 -0.15 14.71 16.98
C LEU A 177 -0.88 16.02 17.30
N PRO A 178 -0.15 17.11 17.62
CA PRO A 178 -0.73 18.44 17.78
C PRO A 178 -1.45 18.89 16.50
N THR A 179 -2.56 19.62 16.65
CA THR A 179 -3.37 20.13 15.53
C THR A 179 -2.55 20.90 14.50
N ALA A 180 -1.55 21.66 14.95
CA ALA A 180 -0.66 22.43 14.06
C ALA A 180 0.15 21.58 13.08
N LEU A 181 0.42 20.32 13.44
CA LEU A 181 1.16 19.36 12.59
C LEU A 181 0.26 18.48 11.73
N ARG A 182 -1.06 18.54 11.93
CA ARG A 182 -2.00 17.70 11.20
C ARG A 182 -1.90 17.88 9.67
N SER A 183 -1.66 19.10 9.22
CA SER A 183 -1.47 19.41 7.78
C SER A 183 -0.19 18.84 7.17
N SER A 184 0.76 18.35 8.00
CA SER A 184 1.96 17.67 7.52
C SER A 184 1.66 16.24 7.04
N ILE A 185 0.56 15.63 7.50
CA ILE A 185 0.05 14.38 6.92
C ILE A 185 -0.54 14.68 5.55
N ALA A 186 -0.03 14.03 4.52
CA ALA A 186 -0.46 14.25 3.13
C ALA A 186 -1.68 13.40 2.76
N ALA A 187 -1.72 12.14 3.23
CA ALA A 187 -2.78 11.16 3.00
C ALA A 187 -2.69 10.07 4.07
N VAL A 188 -3.62 9.11 4.08
CA VAL A 188 -3.61 7.94 4.97
C VAL A 188 -3.74 6.67 4.13
N GLU A 189 -2.87 5.70 4.35
CA GLU A 189 -2.97 4.40 3.69
C GLU A 189 -3.85 3.44 4.50
N LEU A 190 -4.86 2.86 3.82
CA LEU A 190 -5.84 1.99 4.47
C LEU A 190 -5.27 0.62 4.87
N GLY A 191 -4.44 0.03 3.99
CA GLY A 191 -3.96 -1.34 4.12
C GLY A 191 -5.01 -2.39 3.70
N LEU A 192 -4.56 -3.63 3.53
CA LEU A 192 -5.29 -4.72 2.86
C LEU A 192 -6.52 -5.27 3.60
N SER A 193 -6.80 -4.82 4.81
CA SER A 193 -7.90 -5.33 5.65
C SER A 193 -8.92 -4.24 6.01
N ALA A 194 -8.80 -3.06 5.42
CA ALA A 194 -9.72 -1.93 5.59
C ALA A 194 -10.12 -1.36 4.23
N ASP A 195 -11.30 -0.76 4.17
CA ASP A 195 -11.77 0.01 3.01
C ASP A 195 -12.22 1.42 3.43
N THR A 196 -12.59 2.21 2.44
CA THR A 196 -13.09 3.56 2.63
C THR A 196 -14.33 3.61 3.51
N ALA A 197 -15.27 2.66 3.34
CA ALA A 197 -16.51 2.63 4.10
C ALA A 197 -16.27 2.35 5.59
N MET A 198 -15.27 1.55 5.90
CA MET A 198 -14.82 1.30 7.28
C MET A 198 -14.13 2.54 7.87
N ALA A 199 -13.17 3.12 7.16
CA ALA A 199 -12.36 4.25 7.64
C ALA A 199 -13.17 5.54 7.79
N ASP A 200 -14.14 5.80 6.93
CA ASP A 200 -15.00 6.99 6.98
C ASP A 200 -15.93 7.04 8.19
N ARG A 201 -16.03 5.96 8.96
CA ARG A 201 -16.69 5.96 10.26
C ARG A 201 -15.91 6.68 11.37
N ILE A 202 -14.69 7.12 11.07
CA ILE A 202 -13.80 7.87 11.97
C ILE A 202 -13.71 9.31 11.44
N SER A 203 -14.47 10.24 12.05
CA SER A 203 -14.63 11.61 11.53
C SER A 203 -13.31 12.37 11.41
N GLU A 204 -12.35 12.14 12.28
CA GLU A 204 -11.06 12.81 12.24
C GLU A 204 -10.23 12.48 10.97
N LEU A 205 -10.61 11.45 10.19
CA LEU A 205 -9.94 11.06 8.94
C LEU A 205 -10.56 11.72 7.70
N TRP A 206 -11.63 12.46 7.82
CA TRP A 206 -12.33 13.06 6.69
C TRP A 206 -11.54 14.11 5.94
N ASP A 207 -10.58 14.74 6.59
CA ASP A 207 -9.69 15.73 5.99
C ASP A 207 -8.60 15.13 5.10
N PHE A 208 -8.43 13.80 5.11
CA PHE A 208 -7.36 13.11 4.38
C PHE A 208 -7.89 12.33 3.19
N GLU A 209 -7.10 12.34 2.10
CA GLU A 209 -7.26 11.36 1.03
C GLU A 209 -6.80 9.98 1.51
N TYR A 210 -7.45 8.93 1.00
CA TYR A 210 -7.04 7.56 1.28
C TYR A 210 -6.24 6.98 0.12
N LEU A 211 -5.20 6.24 0.46
CA LEU A 211 -4.40 5.45 -0.48
C LEU A 211 -4.66 3.97 -0.26
N THR A 212 -4.81 3.26 -1.37
CA THR A 212 -4.82 1.80 -1.45
C THR A 212 -3.56 1.37 -2.17
N ASN A 213 -2.63 0.74 -1.45
CA ASN A 213 -1.35 0.34 -2.00
C ASN A 213 -1.10 -1.14 -1.75
N SER A 214 -0.23 -1.71 -2.55
CA SER A 214 -0.02 -3.16 -2.54
C SER A 214 0.76 -3.70 -1.36
N ASP A 215 1.60 -2.89 -0.72
CA ASP A 215 2.59 -3.37 0.25
C ASP A 215 3.32 -4.63 -0.29
N ALA A 216 3.85 -4.48 -1.52
CA ALA A 216 4.34 -5.61 -2.29
C ALA A 216 5.70 -6.10 -1.79
N HIS A 217 5.75 -7.38 -1.41
CA HIS A 217 6.95 -8.12 -1.02
C HIS A 217 7.37 -9.19 -2.06
N SER A 218 6.75 -9.18 -3.24
CA SER A 218 7.12 -10.01 -4.38
C SER A 218 6.59 -9.39 -5.68
N PRO A 219 7.20 -9.67 -6.86
CA PRO A 219 6.78 -9.08 -8.13
C PRO A 219 5.29 -9.33 -8.46
N ASP A 220 4.76 -10.49 -8.11
CA ASP A 220 3.37 -10.84 -8.37
C ASP A 220 2.37 -9.98 -7.57
N LYS A 221 2.79 -9.41 -6.42
CA LYS A 221 1.96 -8.59 -5.56
C LYS A 221 1.92 -7.12 -5.93
N ILE A 222 2.80 -6.62 -6.80
CA ILE A 222 2.75 -5.24 -7.30
C ILE A 222 1.39 -4.99 -7.94
N GLY A 223 0.73 -3.89 -7.58
CA GLY A 223 -0.60 -3.53 -8.09
C GLY A 223 -1.71 -4.48 -7.67
N ARG A 224 -1.55 -5.25 -6.56
CA ARG A 224 -2.68 -6.02 -5.99
C ARG A 224 -3.72 -5.13 -5.32
N GLU A 225 -3.33 -3.94 -4.92
CA GLU A 225 -4.12 -2.76 -4.63
C GLU A 225 -3.43 -1.57 -5.27
N TYR A 226 -4.19 -0.58 -5.72
CA TYR A 226 -3.67 0.59 -6.42
C TYR A 226 -4.69 1.73 -6.42
N ASN A 227 -4.23 2.91 -6.82
CA ASN A 227 -5.03 4.10 -6.94
C ASN A 227 -5.15 4.51 -8.40
N ARG A 228 -6.23 5.17 -8.77
CA ARG A 228 -6.34 5.92 -10.00
C ARG A 228 -6.25 7.41 -9.65
N VAL A 229 -5.23 8.07 -10.18
CA VAL A 229 -4.91 9.45 -9.83
C VAL A 229 -5.04 10.37 -11.05
N MET A 230 -5.55 11.59 -10.86
CA MET A 230 -5.68 12.60 -11.90
C MET A 230 -4.58 13.65 -11.74
N LEU A 231 -3.68 13.74 -12.72
CA LEU A 231 -2.48 14.56 -12.71
C LEU A 231 -2.24 15.20 -14.08
N GLU A 232 -1.45 16.25 -14.17
CA GLU A 232 -0.93 16.75 -15.46
C GLU A 232 0.22 15.88 -15.96
N SER A 233 1.12 15.50 -15.07
CA SER A 233 2.25 14.60 -15.34
C SER A 233 2.46 13.68 -14.14
N PRO A 234 3.08 12.50 -14.32
CA PRO A 234 3.30 11.55 -13.24
C PRO A 234 4.52 11.94 -12.40
N SER A 235 4.56 13.17 -11.86
CA SER A 235 5.67 13.71 -11.07
C SER A 235 5.35 13.74 -9.57
N PHE A 236 6.40 13.90 -8.74
CA PHE A 236 6.26 14.04 -7.29
C PHE A 236 5.37 15.23 -6.89
N THR A 237 5.59 16.41 -7.50
CA THR A 237 4.78 17.60 -7.19
C THR A 237 3.31 17.40 -7.51
N GLU A 238 3.00 16.76 -8.62
CA GLU A 238 1.62 16.44 -9.00
C GLU A 238 0.97 15.44 -8.03
N CYS A 239 1.71 14.41 -7.60
CA CYS A 239 1.25 13.51 -6.54
C CYS A 239 1.00 14.25 -5.21
N ALA A 240 1.87 15.23 -4.87
CA ALA A 240 1.70 16.06 -3.67
C ALA A 240 0.41 16.89 -3.70
N LEU A 241 0.04 17.39 -4.88
CA LEU A 241 -1.24 18.09 -5.07
C LEU A 241 -2.43 17.11 -4.98
N ALA A 242 -2.32 15.93 -5.58
CA ALA A 242 -3.38 14.92 -5.56
C ALA A 242 -3.65 14.39 -4.15
N PHE A 243 -2.62 14.13 -3.34
CA PHE A 243 -2.77 13.68 -1.95
C PHE A 243 -3.45 14.72 -1.04
N ARG A 244 -3.50 15.97 -1.48
CA ARG A 244 -4.17 17.07 -0.78
C ARG A 244 -5.38 17.63 -1.53
N ARG A 245 -5.81 16.99 -2.61
CA ARG A 245 -6.93 17.40 -3.49
C ARG A 245 -6.83 18.89 -3.86
N ARG A 246 -5.68 19.30 -4.41
CA ARG A 246 -5.44 20.69 -4.79
C ARG A 246 -5.32 20.87 -6.29
N GLN A 247 -5.79 22.04 -6.78
CA GLN A 247 -5.65 22.47 -8.18
C GLN A 247 -6.20 21.40 -9.16
N ASP A 248 -7.35 20.81 -8.84
CA ASP A 248 -8.02 19.75 -9.60
C ASP A 248 -7.24 18.42 -9.70
N ARG A 249 -6.11 18.26 -8.97
CA ARG A 249 -5.43 16.97 -8.81
C ARG A 249 -6.08 16.22 -7.65
N CYS A 250 -6.34 14.93 -7.86
CA CYS A 250 -7.01 14.11 -6.83
C CYS A 250 -6.75 12.63 -7.03
N ILE A 251 -7.03 11.87 -5.99
CA ILE A 251 -7.34 10.45 -6.11
C ILE A 251 -8.73 10.35 -6.73
N VAL A 252 -8.86 9.71 -7.87
CA VAL A 252 -10.15 9.55 -8.60
C VAL A 252 -10.90 8.34 -8.08
N GLU A 253 -10.18 7.25 -7.88
CA GLU A 253 -10.70 5.94 -7.46
C GLU A 253 -9.67 5.20 -6.63
N ASN A 254 -10.13 4.45 -5.65
CA ASN A 254 -9.35 3.49 -4.91
C ASN A 254 -9.73 2.08 -5.37
N TYR A 255 -8.73 1.27 -5.72
CA TYR A 255 -8.90 -0.15 -6.05
C TYR A 255 -8.23 -0.99 -4.97
N GLY A 256 -9.02 -1.53 -4.07
CA GLY A 256 -8.53 -2.37 -2.99
C GLY A 256 -9.23 -3.72 -2.94
N MET A 257 -8.64 -4.66 -2.25
CA MET A 257 -9.28 -5.96 -1.99
C MET A 257 -10.50 -5.77 -1.10
N ASP A 258 -11.45 -6.69 -1.19
CA ASP A 258 -12.47 -6.79 -0.15
C ASP A 258 -11.76 -7.02 1.20
N PRO A 259 -11.98 -6.17 2.22
CA PRO A 259 -11.28 -6.28 3.51
C PRO A 259 -11.36 -7.67 4.14
N ARG A 260 -12.45 -8.42 3.87
CA ARG A 260 -12.64 -9.80 4.33
C ARG A 260 -11.60 -10.77 3.75
N LEU A 261 -10.97 -10.44 2.61
CA LEU A 261 -9.84 -11.20 2.08
C LEU A 261 -8.56 -10.97 2.86
N GLY A 262 -8.45 -9.86 3.58
CA GLY A 262 -7.30 -9.52 4.39
C GLY A 262 -7.08 -10.49 5.55
N LYS A 263 -5.83 -10.86 5.79
CA LYS A 263 -5.46 -11.82 6.84
C LYS A 263 -5.65 -11.31 8.27
N TYR A 264 -5.92 -10.02 8.45
CA TYR A 264 -6.12 -9.35 9.74
C TYR A 264 -7.51 -8.74 9.90
N HIS A 265 -8.45 -9.04 9.00
CA HIS A 265 -9.80 -8.47 9.06
C HIS A 265 -10.55 -8.85 10.33
N ASN A 266 -10.55 -10.14 10.67
CA ASN A 266 -11.23 -10.70 11.84
C ASN A 266 -10.28 -10.88 13.03
N ASN A 267 -10.87 -10.96 14.23
CA ASN A 267 -10.13 -11.34 15.44
C ASN A 267 -9.60 -12.77 15.30
N CYS A 268 -8.43 -13.03 15.84
CA CYS A 268 -7.86 -14.38 15.84
C CYS A 268 -6.96 -14.65 17.04
N CYS A 269 -6.78 -15.93 17.33
CA CYS A 269 -5.77 -16.38 18.28
C CYS A 269 -4.39 -16.37 17.59
N ASP A 270 -3.40 -15.73 18.19
CA ASP A 270 -2.03 -15.67 17.68
C ASP A 270 -1.32 -17.03 17.73
N HIS A 271 -1.80 -17.96 18.57
CA HIS A 271 -1.20 -19.28 18.74
C HIS A 271 -1.74 -20.32 17.75
N CYS A 272 -3.06 -20.49 17.64
CA CYS A 272 -3.68 -21.54 16.80
C CYS A 272 -4.37 -21.00 15.53
N GLY A 273 -4.44 -19.68 15.35
CA GLY A 273 -5.09 -19.04 14.20
C GLY A 273 -6.61 -19.12 14.20
N LEU A 274 -7.25 -19.61 15.27
CA LEU A 274 -8.71 -19.63 15.37
C LEU A 274 -9.26 -18.22 15.13
N VAL A 275 -10.13 -18.09 14.13
CA VAL A 275 -10.88 -16.85 13.83
C VAL A 275 -12.17 -16.87 14.64
N TYR A 276 -12.50 -15.75 15.28
CA TYR A 276 -13.74 -15.61 16.04
C TYR A 276 -14.39 -14.24 15.77
N ASN A 277 -15.71 -14.23 15.77
CA ASN A 277 -16.49 -13.02 15.56
C ASN A 277 -17.00 -12.55 16.92
N GLY A 278 -16.39 -11.53 17.47
CA GLY A 278 -16.84 -10.78 18.65
C GLY A 278 -17.36 -11.63 19.82
N GLY A 279 -16.98 -11.27 20.98
CA GLY A 279 -17.38 -11.90 22.22
C GLY A 279 -16.24 -11.78 23.22
N ASP A 280 -16.57 -11.47 24.45
CA ASP A 280 -15.59 -11.40 25.53
C ASP A 280 -15.03 -12.80 25.79
N THR A 281 -13.94 -13.13 25.12
CA THR A 281 -13.19 -14.37 25.40
C THR A 281 -12.33 -14.25 26.65
N ALA A 282 -12.46 -13.13 27.42
CA ALA A 282 -11.59 -12.81 28.55
C ALA A 282 -10.10 -12.90 28.21
N GLY A 283 -9.75 -12.70 26.91
CA GLY A 283 -8.37 -12.78 26.42
C GLY A 283 -7.83 -14.21 26.27
N ILE A 284 -8.65 -15.24 26.42
CA ILE A 284 -8.24 -16.67 26.34
C ILE A 284 -8.90 -17.33 25.14
N CYS A 285 -8.10 -17.96 24.30
CA CYS A 285 -8.60 -18.72 23.16
C CYS A 285 -9.43 -19.94 23.64
N PRO A 286 -10.69 -20.08 23.18
CA PRO A 286 -11.53 -21.20 23.59
C PRO A 286 -11.07 -22.55 23.03
N GLU A 287 -10.28 -22.57 21.96
CA GLU A 287 -9.78 -23.79 21.31
C GLU A 287 -8.48 -24.29 21.96
N CYS A 288 -7.48 -23.41 22.13
CA CYS A 288 -6.15 -23.83 22.56
C CYS A 288 -5.74 -23.31 23.95
N GLY A 289 -6.58 -22.51 24.61
CA GLY A 289 -6.27 -21.88 25.89
C GLY A 289 -5.17 -20.81 25.83
N GLY A 290 -4.71 -20.42 24.64
CA GLY A 290 -3.69 -19.38 24.47
C GLY A 290 -4.21 -18.02 24.90
N ALA A 291 -3.38 -17.23 25.61
CA ALA A 291 -3.75 -15.93 26.19
C ALA A 291 -3.51 -14.73 25.22
N LYS A 292 -3.02 -14.97 24.02
CA LYS A 292 -2.70 -13.90 23.07
C LYS A 292 -3.71 -13.87 21.93
N MET A 293 -4.68 -12.99 22.08
CA MET A 293 -5.71 -12.73 21.08
C MET A 293 -5.35 -11.47 20.29
N VAL A 294 -5.42 -11.55 18.97
CA VAL A 294 -5.18 -10.42 18.05
C VAL A 294 -6.51 -9.84 17.65
N LYS A 295 -6.71 -8.57 17.95
CA LYS A 295 -7.90 -7.82 17.53
C LYS A 295 -7.86 -7.58 16.03
N GLY A 296 -8.94 -7.91 15.35
CA GLY A 296 -9.07 -7.69 13.91
C GLY A 296 -9.34 -6.22 13.55
N VAL A 297 -9.01 -5.86 12.33
CA VAL A 297 -9.20 -4.49 11.80
C VAL A 297 -10.67 -4.07 11.87
N SER A 298 -11.61 -4.98 11.59
CA SER A 298 -13.05 -4.69 11.64
C SER A 298 -13.52 -4.29 13.03
N GLU A 299 -13.10 -5.03 14.07
CA GLU A 299 -13.44 -4.70 15.46
C GLU A 299 -12.77 -3.40 15.89
N ARG A 300 -11.46 -3.26 15.57
CA ARG A 300 -10.72 -2.06 15.92
C ARG A 300 -11.33 -0.77 15.35
N ILE A 301 -11.69 -0.78 14.06
CA ILE A 301 -12.39 0.37 13.46
C ILE A 301 -13.77 0.57 14.11
N GLY A 302 -14.47 -0.50 14.47
CA GLY A 302 -15.73 -0.43 15.19
C GLY A 302 -15.61 0.29 16.54
N GLU A 303 -14.51 0.10 17.25
CA GLU A 303 -14.23 0.79 18.54
C GLU A 303 -13.89 2.27 18.35
N LEU A 304 -13.19 2.61 17.26
CA LEU A 304 -12.75 3.98 16.96
C LEU A 304 -13.87 4.82 16.30
N ALA A 305 -14.87 4.17 15.75
CA ALA A 305 -15.91 4.81 14.97
C ALA A 305 -16.80 5.73 15.82
N ASP A 306 -16.89 6.99 15.41
CA ASP A 306 -17.78 8.01 15.97
C ASP A 306 -18.93 8.35 15.03
N LEU A 307 -18.98 7.75 13.83
CA LEU A 307 -20.02 7.93 12.81
C LEU A 307 -20.69 6.59 12.44
N PRO A 308 -21.96 6.63 12.03
CA PRO A 308 -22.67 5.43 11.62
C PRO A 308 -22.12 4.89 10.28
N PRO A 309 -22.31 3.58 9.99
CA PRO A 309 -21.99 3.01 8.68
C PRO A 309 -22.71 3.74 7.54
N GLY A 310 -22.02 3.84 6.39
CA GLY A 310 -22.56 4.51 5.19
C GLY A 310 -22.43 6.03 5.19
N THR A 311 -21.71 6.61 6.17
CA THR A 311 -21.41 8.04 6.21
C THR A 311 -20.07 8.30 5.50
N HIS A 312 -20.09 9.26 4.56
CA HIS A 312 -18.89 9.63 3.78
C HIS A 312 -18.85 11.15 3.55
N PRO A 313 -17.67 11.77 3.53
CA PRO A 313 -17.55 13.13 3.01
C PRO A 313 -17.87 13.12 1.50
N SER A 314 -18.54 14.19 1.03
CA SER A 314 -18.98 14.30 -0.38
C SER A 314 -17.83 14.24 -1.41
N THR A 315 -16.61 14.47 -0.96
CA THR A 315 -15.41 14.45 -1.78
C THR A 315 -14.70 13.10 -1.84
N ARG A 316 -15.21 12.09 -1.09
CA ARG A 316 -14.54 10.78 -1.04
C ARG A 316 -14.59 10.09 -2.39
N PRO A 317 -13.45 9.62 -2.93
CA PRO A 317 -13.41 8.83 -4.15
C PRO A 317 -14.19 7.52 -4.01
N ALA A 318 -14.66 6.99 -5.15
CA ALA A 318 -15.24 5.66 -5.18
C ALA A 318 -14.17 4.61 -4.80
N TYR A 319 -14.60 3.62 -4.00
CA TYR A 319 -13.78 2.46 -3.69
C TYR A 319 -14.31 1.26 -4.49
N HIS A 320 -13.43 0.65 -5.27
CA HIS A 320 -13.75 -0.52 -6.09
C HIS A 320 -13.10 -1.76 -5.48
N TYR A 321 -13.91 -2.75 -5.13
CA TYR A 321 -13.41 -4.04 -4.70
C TYR A 321 -12.75 -4.75 -5.86
N HIS A 322 -11.44 -4.92 -5.73
CA HIS A 322 -10.57 -5.53 -6.73
C HIS A 322 -10.13 -6.91 -6.27
N VAL A 323 -9.96 -7.82 -7.22
CA VAL A 323 -9.37 -9.14 -6.98
C VAL A 323 -8.07 -9.25 -7.76
N PRO A 324 -6.91 -9.38 -7.08
CA PRO A 324 -5.65 -9.61 -7.76
C PRO A 324 -5.71 -10.83 -8.68
N LEU A 325 -5.26 -10.70 -9.94
CA LEU A 325 -5.38 -11.76 -10.94
C LEU A 325 -4.83 -13.14 -10.49
N PRO A 326 -3.71 -13.22 -9.72
CA PRO A 326 -3.24 -14.50 -9.18
C PRO A 326 -4.20 -15.19 -8.19
N MET A 327 -5.16 -14.46 -7.63
CA MET A 327 -6.18 -15.01 -6.72
C MET A 327 -7.44 -15.51 -7.45
N LEU A 328 -7.54 -15.28 -8.76
CA LEU A 328 -8.70 -15.71 -9.55
C LEU A 328 -8.72 -17.24 -9.72
N PRO A 329 -9.82 -17.92 -9.33
CA PRO A 329 -9.96 -19.35 -9.52
C PRO A 329 -9.87 -19.73 -11.00
N GLY A 330 -8.97 -20.66 -11.32
CA GLY A 330 -8.78 -21.13 -12.68
C GLY A 330 -7.83 -20.29 -13.54
N LEU A 331 -7.25 -19.22 -13.00
CA LEU A 331 -6.22 -18.43 -13.64
C LEU A 331 -4.85 -18.81 -13.08
N GLY A 332 -4.23 -19.86 -13.60
CA GLY A 332 -2.86 -20.25 -13.20
C GLY A 332 -1.81 -19.29 -13.80
N GLY A 333 -0.61 -19.26 -13.21
CA GLY A 333 0.48 -18.36 -13.62
C GLY A 333 0.81 -18.43 -15.11
N LYS A 334 0.85 -19.62 -15.72
CA LYS A 334 1.08 -19.79 -17.17
C LYS A 334 -0.04 -19.20 -18.03
N THR A 335 -1.29 -19.28 -17.58
CA THR A 335 -2.43 -18.71 -18.30
C THR A 335 -2.42 -17.19 -18.19
N LEU A 336 -2.07 -16.65 -17.03
CA LEU A 336 -1.91 -15.21 -16.85
C LEU A 336 -0.77 -14.66 -17.71
N GLU A 337 0.38 -15.35 -17.72
CA GLU A 337 1.52 -14.98 -18.58
C GLU A 337 1.14 -14.97 -20.08
N LYS A 338 0.39 -15.98 -20.52
CA LYS A 338 -0.14 -16.01 -21.89
C LYS A 338 -1.04 -14.82 -22.19
N LEU A 339 -1.99 -14.51 -21.29
CA LEU A 339 -2.88 -13.35 -21.41
C LEU A 339 -2.10 -12.05 -21.52
N VAL A 340 -1.12 -11.83 -20.64
CA VAL A 340 -0.28 -10.63 -20.64
C VAL A 340 0.51 -10.51 -21.97
N ASN A 341 1.10 -11.60 -22.44
CA ASN A 341 1.89 -11.60 -23.66
C ASN A 341 1.05 -11.35 -24.93
N GLU A 342 -0.21 -11.81 -24.97
CA GLU A 342 -1.07 -11.69 -26.15
C GLU A 342 -1.99 -10.47 -26.14
N LEU A 343 -2.42 -10.01 -24.96
CA LEU A 343 -3.49 -9.00 -24.84
C LEU A 343 -3.06 -7.74 -24.11
N GLY A 344 -1.88 -7.72 -23.47
CA GLY A 344 -1.35 -6.56 -22.77
C GLY A 344 -1.30 -6.71 -21.24
N THR A 345 -0.99 -5.62 -20.56
CA THR A 345 -0.71 -5.61 -19.10
C THR A 345 -1.90 -6.03 -18.24
N GLU A 346 -1.65 -6.35 -16.96
CA GLU A 346 -2.70 -6.73 -16.02
C GLU A 346 -3.77 -5.62 -15.88
N MET A 347 -3.38 -4.33 -15.87
CA MET A 347 -4.35 -3.22 -15.86
C MET A 347 -5.21 -3.18 -17.14
N GLN A 348 -4.62 -3.43 -18.30
CA GLN A 348 -5.39 -3.55 -19.55
C GLN A 348 -6.35 -4.74 -19.50
N LEU A 349 -5.91 -5.89 -18.99
CA LEU A 349 -6.78 -7.08 -18.82
C LEU A 349 -7.95 -6.79 -17.88
N ILE A 350 -7.73 -6.05 -16.82
CA ILE A 350 -8.77 -5.73 -15.83
C ILE A 350 -9.75 -4.69 -16.38
N HIS A 351 -9.27 -3.64 -17.04
CA HIS A 351 -10.07 -2.45 -17.31
C HIS A 351 -10.50 -2.28 -18.77
N GLN A 352 -9.76 -2.86 -19.73
CA GLN A 352 -9.92 -2.50 -21.15
C GLN A 352 -10.23 -3.68 -22.06
N VAL A 353 -9.54 -4.80 -21.90
CA VAL A 353 -9.63 -5.94 -22.83
C VAL A 353 -11.03 -6.57 -22.81
N PRO A 354 -11.70 -6.73 -23.96
CA PRO A 354 -13.01 -7.39 -24.02
C PRO A 354 -12.98 -8.82 -23.51
N LEU A 355 -14.06 -9.25 -22.83
CA LEU A 355 -14.17 -10.63 -22.31
C LEU A 355 -14.10 -11.68 -23.41
N THR A 356 -14.52 -11.36 -24.63
CA THR A 356 -14.41 -12.23 -25.82
C THR A 356 -12.95 -12.55 -26.16
N GLU A 357 -12.04 -11.57 -26.04
CA GLU A 357 -10.61 -11.78 -26.25
C GLU A 357 -9.98 -12.60 -25.14
N ILE A 358 -10.36 -12.34 -23.89
CA ILE A 358 -9.94 -13.17 -22.73
C ILE A 358 -10.39 -14.62 -22.94
N GLN A 359 -11.64 -14.81 -23.41
CA GLN A 359 -12.17 -16.15 -23.71
C GLN A 359 -11.40 -16.84 -24.83
N ARG A 360 -11.07 -16.12 -25.89
CA ARG A 360 -10.29 -16.64 -27.01
C ARG A 360 -8.91 -17.18 -26.58
N VAL A 361 -8.23 -16.44 -25.70
CA VAL A 361 -6.85 -16.77 -25.27
C VAL A 361 -6.82 -17.77 -24.13
N ALA A 362 -7.70 -17.62 -23.12
CA ALA A 362 -7.65 -18.37 -21.86
C ALA A 362 -8.89 -19.26 -21.58
N GLY A 363 -9.88 -19.26 -22.49
CA GLY A 363 -11.07 -20.06 -22.40
C GLY A 363 -12.20 -19.49 -21.52
N THR A 364 -13.36 -20.14 -21.58
CA THR A 364 -14.61 -19.65 -20.96
C THR A 364 -14.49 -19.47 -19.43
N ARG A 365 -13.75 -20.35 -18.76
CA ARG A 365 -13.58 -20.29 -17.29
C ARG A 365 -12.86 -19.00 -16.87
N ALA A 366 -11.80 -18.65 -17.57
CA ALA A 366 -11.08 -17.39 -17.32
C ALA A 366 -11.97 -16.18 -17.59
N ALA A 367 -12.68 -16.16 -18.73
CA ALA A 367 -13.59 -15.06 -19.07
C ALA A 367 -14.70 -14.87 -18.02
N ARG A 368 -15.28 -15.96 -17.49
CA ARG A 368 -16.24 -15.89 -16.38
C ARG A 368 -15.63 -15.31 -15.12
N ALA A 369 -14.40 -15.70 -14.76
CA ALA A 369 -13.68 -15.17 -13.60
C ALA A 369 -13.47 -13.64 -13.73
N PHE A 370 -13.01 -13.17 -14.89
CA PHE A 370 -12.88 -11.74 -15.19
C PHE A 370 -14.21 -11.00 -15.14
N SER A 371 -15.28 -11.62 -15.68
CA SER A 371 -16.64 -11.03 -15.61
C SER A 371 -17.10 -10.86 -14.18
N ALA A 372 -16.95 -11.89 -13.34
CA ALA A 372 -17.37 -11.84 -11.94
C ALA A 372 -16.64 -10.74 -11.16
N VAL A 373 -15.33 -10.56 -11.40
CA VAL A 373 -14.54 -9.49 -10.78
C VAL A 373 -15.00 -8.12 -11.25
N ARG A 374 -15.15 -7.90 -12.57
CA ARG A 374 -15.57 -6.61 -13.14
C ARG A 374 -16.98 -6.19 -12.69
N ASN A 375 -17.85 -7.16 -12.47
CA ASN A 375 -19.25 -6.91 -12.06
C ASN A 375 -19.44 -6.96 -10.53
N GLY A 376 -18.39 -7.21 -9.76
CA GLY A 376 -18.48 -7.33 -8.30
C GLY A 376 -19.32 -8.53 -7.80
N SER A 377 -19.54 -9.55 -8.66
CA SER A 377 -20.35 -10.74 -8.31
C SER A 377 -19.54 -11.90 -7.71
N ALA A 378 -18.23 -11.69 -7.49
CA ALA A 378 -17.38 -12.71 -6.87
C ALA A 378 -17.70 -12.84 -5.37
N THR A 379 -17.98 -14.07 -4.91
CA THR A 379 -18.21 -14.35 -3.50
C THR A 379 -16.90 -14.47 -2.75
N VAL A 380 -16.83 -13.88 -1.54
CA VAL A 380 -15.64 -13.85 -0.69
C VAL A 380 -15.80 -14.79 0.49
N GLN A 381 -14.87 -15.71 0.66
CA GLN A 381 -14.66 -16.43 1.90
C GLN A 381 -13.63 -15.69 2.74
N SER A 382 -14.02 -15.26 3.94
CA SER A 382 -13.17 -14.43 4.81
C SER A 382 -11.86 -15.12 5.19
N GLY A 383 -10.81 -14.31 5.25
CA GLY A 383 -9.51 -14.63 5.83
C GLY A 383 -9.47 -14.36 7.33
N GLY A 384 -8.36 -14.70 7.95
CA GLY A 384 -8.07 -14.47 9.38
C GLY A 384 -6.93 -15.37 9.86
N GLY A 385 -6.46 -15.14 11.09
CA GLY A 385 -5.37 -15.96 11.65
C GLY A 385 -4.08 -15.91 10.82
N GLY A 386 -3.78 -14.80 10.17
CA GLY A 386 -2.59 -14.67 9.30
C GLY A 386 -2.75 -15.26 7.89
N ILE A 387 -3.92 -15.81 7.56
CA ILE A 387 -4.22 -16.44 6.26
C ILE A 387 -5.18 -15.54 5.46
N TYR A 388 -4.85 -15.31 4.18
CA TYR A 388 -5.74 -14.59 3.27
C TYR A 388 -7.02 -15.38 2.98
N GLY A 389 -8.13 -14.66 2.81
CA GLY A 389 -9.39 -15.22 2.32
C GLY A 389 -9.29 -15.73 0.89
N ARG A 390 -10.38 -16.28 0.39
CA ARG A 390 -10.46 -16.89 -0.95
C ARG A 390 -11.65 -16.33 -1.72
N ILE A 391 -11.50 -16.31 -3.05
CA ILE A 391 -12.59 -16.02 -3.97
C ILE A 391 -13.26 -17.31 -4.37
N LEU A 392 -14.58 -17.32 -4.27
CA LEU A 392 -15.45 -18.38 -4.79
C LEU A 392 -16.15 -17.85 -6.05
N LEU A 393 -16.16 -18.65 -7.11
CA LEU A 393 -16.93 -18.40 -8.33
C LEU A 393 -17.99 -19.48 -8.43
N ASP A 394 -19.23 -19.07 -8.55
CA ASP A 394 -20.38 -19.97 -8.78
C ASP A 394 -20.36 -20.56 -10.19
#